data_036801059027988a614592753f4a996a
#
_entry.id   036801059027988a614592753f4a996a
#
_cell.length_a   1.000
_cell.length_b   1.000
_cell.length_c   1.000
_cell.angle_alpha   90.00
_cell.angle_beta   90.00
_cell.angle_gamma   90.00
#
_symmetry.space_group_name_H-M   'P 1'
#
loop_
_entity.id
_entity.type
_entity.pdbx_description
1 polymer ?
#
loop_
_entity_poly.entity_id
_entity_poly.type
_entity_poly.pdbx_seq_one_letter_code
_entity_poly.pdbx_strand_id
1 'polypeptide(L)'
;MKQRAVWGIIVIAGTLLVQGCTAPEPTQDLLALTEAQMKIRSVQTRTFDVRDRQLAMRGVIAALQDLGFIIERANEPLGLVTAARFAEPNYYDVVGVTVTVRQATEGRMMIRANAIYNNKPIEDPKVYQNFFTTLERSLFITKE
;
A
#
# COMPACT_ATOMS: atom_id res chain seq x y z
N MET A 1 -77.15 -0.66 -25.37
CA MET A 1 -75.85 -0.97 -26.01
C MET A 1 -74.78 0.08 -25.67
N LYS A 2 -74.38 0.23 -24.39
CA LYS A 2 -73.31 1.18 -23.99
C LYS A 2 -72.59 0.77 -22.78
N GLN A 3 -72.38 -0.54 -22.47
CA GLN A 3 -71.68 -1.01 -21.29
C GLN A 3 -70.56 -2.03 -21.53
N ARG A 4 -70.09 -2.15 -22.78
CA ARG A 4 -69.04 -3.13 -23.10
C ARG A 4 -67.68 -2.52 -23.39
N ALA A 5 -67.51 -1.20 -23.30
CA ALA A 5 -66.26 -0.52 -23.66
C ALA A 5 -65.39 -0.10 -22.47
N VAL A 6 -65.82 -0.29 -21.22
CA VAL A 6 -65.08 0.19 -20.02
C VAL A 6 -64.23 -0.90 -19.39
N TRP A 7 -64.43 -2.16 -19.70
CA TRP A 7 -63.66 -3.27 -19.09
C TRP A 7 -62.33 -3.58 -19.81
N GLY A 8 -62.11 -3.03 -20.98
CA GLY A 8 -60.85 -3.27 -21.73
C GLY A 8 -59.68 -2.39 -21.33
N ILE A 9 -59.88 -1.30 -20.56
CA ILE A 9 -58.85 -0.31 -20.27
C ILE A 9 -58.17 -0.57 -18.90
N ILE A 10 -58.78 -1.35 -18.01
CA ILE A 10 -58.26 -1.60 -16.65
C ILE A 10 -57.20 -2.72 -16.63
N VAL A 11 -57.12 -3.58 -17.64
CA VAL A 11 -56.20 -4.72 -17.68
C VAL A 11 -54.79 -4.34 -18.17
N ILE A 12 -54.62 -3.19 -18.83
CA ILE A 12 -53.30 -2.76 -19.38
C ILE A 12 -52.46 -1.94 -18.38
N ALA A 13 -53.03 -1.49 -17.27
CA ALA A 13 -52.31 -0.65 -16.27
C ALA A 13 -51.60 -1.47 -15.19
N GLY A 14 -51.70 -2.82 -15.18
CA GLY A 14 -51.19 -3.68 -14.10
C GLY A 14 -49.83 -4.33 -14.34
N THR A 15 -49.15 -4.14 -15.46
CA THR A 15 -47.96 -4.94 -15.85
C THR A 15 -46.63 -4.19 -15.87
N LEU A 16 -46.50 -3.05 -15.23
CA LEU A 16 -45.29 -2.19 -15.32
C LEU A 16 -44.55 -1.98 -13.98
N LEU A 17 -44.68 -2.87 -13.02
CA LEU A 17 -43.96 -2.76 -11.70
C LEU A 17 -43.16 -4.00 -11.34
N VAL A 18 -42.35 -4.53 -12.26
CA VAL A 18 -41.31 -5.52 -11.87
C VAL A 18 -40.02 -5.17 -12.62
N GLN A 19 -39.39 -4.07 -12.22
CA GLN A 19 -37.97 -3.84 -12.54
C GLN A 19 -37.28 -3.35 -11.28
N GLY A 20 -36.75 -4.27 -10.52
CA GLY A 20 -36.03 -3.98 -9.29
C GLY A 20 -35.23 -5.19 -8.79
N CYS A 21 -34.67 -6.00 -9.70
CA CYS A 21 -33.56 -6.86 -9.34
C CYS A 21 -32.27 -6.12 -9.72
N THR A 22 -31.80 -5.21 -8.86
CA THR A 22 -30.38 -4.85 -8.86
C THR A 22 -29.64 -6.15 -8.49
N ALA A 23 -28.90 -6.70 -9.46
CA ALA A 23 -27.94 -7.75 -9.17
C ALA A 23 -27.06 -7.27 -8.01
N PRO A 24 -26.80 -8.07 -6.96
CA PRO A 24 -25.87 -7.69 -5.93
C PRO A 24 -24.54 -7.38 -6.61
N GLU A 25 -24.00 -6.16 -6.38
CA GLU A 25 -22.65 -5.85 -6.80
C GLU A 25 -21.73 -6.96 -6.25
N PRO A 26 -20.83 -7.50 -7.08
CA PRO A 26 -19.90 -8.51 -6.59
C PRO A 26 -19.19 -7.92 -5.37
N THR A 27 -19.38 -8.52 -4.22
CA THR A 27 -18.68 -8.16 -2.99
C THR A 27 -17.20 -8.29 -3.30
N GLN A 28 -16.55 -7.18 -3.60
CA GLN A 28 -15.11 -7.16 -3.75
C GLN A 28 -14.55 -7.63 -2.42
N ASP A 29 -13.76 -8.70 -2.44
CA ASP A 29 -13.00 -9.08 -1.25
C ASP A 29 -12.01 -7.96 -0.96
N LEU A 30 -12.40 -7.07 -0.04
CA LEU A 30 -11.63 -5.88 0.33
C LEU A 30 -10.23 -6.23 0.87
N LEU A 31 -10.01 -7.48 1.23
CA LEU A 31 -8.72 -7.99 1.70
C LEU A 31 -7.96 -8.75 0.62
N ALA A 32 -8.59 -9.07 -0.51
CA ALA A 32 -7.90 -9.70 -1.63
C ALA A 32 -6.98 -8.70 -2.33
N LEU A 33 -5.77 -9.14 -2.61
CA LEU A 33 -4.81 -8.34 -3.37
C LEU A 33 -5.15 -8.38 -4.85
N THR A 34 -5.34 -7.22 -5.43
CA THR A 34 -5.42 -7.09 -6.88
C THR A 34 -4.07 -7.37 -7.53
N GLU A 35 -4.05 -7.71 -8.81
CA GLU A 35 -2.81 -7.90 -9.59
C GLU A 35 -1.93 -6.64 -9.55
N ALA A 36 -2.52 -5.46 -9.65
CA ALA A 36 -1.82 -4.18 -9.54
C ALA A 36 -1.14 -4.02 -8.17
N GLN A 37 -1.84 -4.36 -7.08
CA GLN A 37 -1.27 -4.32 -5.74
C GLN A 37 -0.14 -5.34 -5.54
N MET A 38 -0.23 -6.53 -6.16
CA MET A 38 0.86 -7.51 -6.13
C MET A 38 2.10 -7.00 -6.86
N LYS A 39 1.92 -6.35 -8.02
CA LYS A 39 3.01 -5.73 -8.78
C LYS A 39 3.71 -4.63 -7.97
N ILE A 40 2.97 -3.75 -7.31
CA ILE A 40 3.54 -2.72 -6.44
C ILE A 40 4.28 -3.36 -5.26
N ARG A 41 3.72 -4.38 -4.62
CA ARG A 41 4.39 -5.10 -3.53
C ARG A 41 5.74 -5.69 -3.94
N SER A 42 5.89 -6.14 -5.17
CA SER A 42 7.15 -6.70 -5.65
C SER A 42 8.28 -5.66 -5.69
N VAL A 43 7.98 -4.41 -6.07
CA VAL A 43 8.97 -3.32 -6.07
C VAL A 43 9.22 -2.73 -4.68
N GLN A 44 8.26 -2.87 -3.78
CA GLN A 44 8.33 -2.42 -2.39
C GLN A 44 9.11 -3.36 -1.48
N THR A 45 9.50 -4.54 -1.95
CA THR A 45 10.07 -5.59 -1.08
C THR A 45 11.39 -6.09 -1.67
N ARG A 46 12.45 -6.17 -0.82
CA ARG A 46 13.73 -6.83 -1.14
C ARG A 46 14.19 -7.70 0.02
N THR A 47 14.94 -8.74 -0.32
CA THR A 47 15.59 -9.63 0.64
C THR A 47 17.09 -9.36 0.63
N PHE A 48 17.66 -9.21 1.83
CA PHE A 48 19.07 -8.91 2.06
C PHE A 48 19.75 -10.05 2.80
N ASP A 49 21.01 -10.31 2.48
CA ASP A 49 21.85 -11.29 3.20
C ASP A 49 22.38 -10.70 4.50
N VAL A 50 21.46 -10.42 5.39
CA VAL A 50 21.71 -9.94 6.76
C VAL A 50 20.90 -10.82 7.68
N ARG A 51 21.55 -11.42 8.69
CA ARG A 51 20.92 -12.35 9.63
C ARG A 51 20.43 -11.67 10.90
N ASP A 52 21.08 -10.58 11.28
CA ASP A 52 20.76 -9.80 12.47
C ASP A 52 19.71 -8.73 12.15
N ARG A 53 18.55 -8.83 12.83
CA ARG A 53 17.47 -7.85 12.70
C ARG A 53 17.90 -6.46 13.16
N GLN A 54 18.66 -6.37 14.25
CA GLN A 54 19.11 -5.09 14.80
C GLN A 54 20.03 -4.38 13.82
N LEU A 55 20.93 -5.13 13.16
CA LEU A 55 21.79 -4.60 12.10
C LEU A 55 20.95 -4.09 10.92
N ALA A 56 19.96 -4.89 10.49
CA ALA A 56 19.07 -4.49 9.41
C ALA A 56 18.26 -3.23 9.76
N MET A 57 17.76 -3.12 11.00
CA MET A 57 17.03 -1.95 11.49
C MET A 57 17.92 -0.69 11.51
N ARG A 58 19.15 -0.81 11.96
CA ARG A 58 20.13 0.31 11.95
C ARG A 58 20.42 0.76 10.52
N GLY A 59 20.60 -0.18 9.58
CA GLY A 59 20.78 0.14 8.18
C GLY A 59 19.58 0.87 7.59
N VAL A 60 18.35 0.45 7.90
CA VAL A 60 17.12 1.13 7.48
C VAL A 60 17.05 2.55 8.02
N ILE A 61 17.36 2.76 9.31
CA ILE A 61 17.37 4.08 9.94
C ILE A 61 18.39 4.98 9.23
N ALA A 62 19.63 4.51 9.05
CA ALA A 62 20.67 5.26 8.38
C ALA A 62 20.27 5.63 6.94
N ALA A 63 19.75 4.68 6.15
CA ALA A 63 19.29 4.93 4.79
C ALA A 63 18.16 5.99 4.72
N LEU A 64 17.22 5.96 5.66
CA LEU A 64 16.14 6.97 5.72
C LEU A 64 16.69 8.35 6.08
N GLN A 65 17.63 8.44 7.01
CA GLN A 65 18.31 9.69 7.39
C GLN A 65 19.13 10.26 6.22
N ASP A 66 19.86 9.41 5.49
CA ASP A 66 20.61 9.82 4.28
C ASP A 66 19.68 10.36 3.18
N LEU A 67 18.42 9.88 3.13
CA LEU A 67 17.39 10.39 2.23
C LEU A 67 16.64 11.62 2.77
N GLY A 68 17.09 12.17 3.90
CA GLY A 68 16.52 13.38 4.51
C GLY A 68 15.24 13.15 5.30
N PHE A 69 14.92 11.90 5.70
CA PHE A 69 13.79 11.62 6.55
C PHE A 69 14.13 11.80 8.04
N ILE A 70 13.15 12.26 8.80
CA ILE A 70 13.18 12.30 10.27
C ILE A 70 12.51 11.04 10.77
N ILE A 71 13.20 10.27 11.61
CA ILE A 71 12.65 9.06 12.21
C ILE A 71 11.62 9.44 13.28
N GLU A 72 10.37 9.02 13.08
CA GLU A 72 9.29 9.25 14.04
C GLU A 72 9.21 8.13 15.08
N ARG A 73 9.44 6.89 14.63
CA ARG A 73 9.39 5.70 15.49
C ARG A 73 10.28 4.59 14.94
N ALA A 74 10.99 3.93 15.84
CA ALA A 74 11.67 2.66 15.56
C ALA A 74 11.25 1.66 16.64
N ASN A 75 10.72 0.52 16.24
CA ASN A 75 10.29 -0.56 17.12
C ASN A 75 10.99 -1.86 16.69
N GLU A 76 12.06 -2.20 17.37
CA GLU A 76 12.88 -3.38 17.04
C GLU A 76 12.12 -4.70 17.24
N PRO A 77 11.37 -4.94 18.35
CA PRO A 77 10.59 -6.16 18.51
C PRO A 77 9.61 -6.42 17.37
N LEU A 78 8.97 -5.38 16.83
CA LEU A 78 8.06 -5.47 15.70
C LEU A 78 8.77 -5.44 14.35
N GLY A 79 10.04 -5.04 14.31
CA GLY A 79 10.76 -4.80 13.07
C GLY A 79 10.13 -3.66 12.25
N LEU A 80 9.74 -2.56 12.90
CA LEU A 80 9.01 -1.46 12.30
C LEU A 80 9.76 -0.14 12.46
N VAL A 81 9.92 0.59 11.35
CA VAL A 81 10.42 1.97 11.33
C VAL A 81 9.42 2.86 10.60
N THR A 82 9.04 3.99 11.19
CA THR A 82 8.27 5.05 10.54
C THR A 82 9.09 6.32 10.50
N ALA A 83 9.02 7.02 9.38
CA ALA A 83 9.74 8.25 9.17
C ALA A 83 8.95 9.20 8.23
N ALA A 84 9.19 10.48 8.35
CA ALA A 84 8.57 11.49 7.51
C ALA A 84 9.56 12.57 7.12
N ARG A 85 9.28 13.24 6.00
CA ARG A 85 9.97 14.46 5.58
C ARG A 85 9.02 15.39 4.87
N PHE A 86 9.34 16.68 4.87
CA PHE A 86 8.63 17.64 4.02
C PHE A 86 9.10 17.50 2.58
N ALA A 87 8.17 17.65 1.63
CA ALA A 87 8.49 17.65 0.21
C ALA A 87 8.84 19.06 -0.25
N GLU A 88 10.00 19.20 -0.89
CA GLU A 88 10.39 20.46 -1.54
C GLU A 88 9.66 20.62 -2.88
N PRO A 89 9.33 21.84 -3.30
CA PRO A 89 9.54 23.11 -2.63
C PRO A 89 8.42 23.50 -1.66
N ASN A 90 7.40 22.65 -1.50
CA ASN A 90 6.22 22.96 -0.72
C ASN A 90 6.29 22.28 0.66
N TYR A 91 6.67 23.03 1.68
CA TYR A 91 6.80 22.53 3.06
C TYR A 91 5.49 22.12 3.75
N TYR A 92 4.35 22.26 3.08
CA TYR A 92 3.06 21.74 3.56
C TYR A 92 2.83 20.29 3.14
N ASP A 93 3.59 19.81 2.15
CA ASP A 93 3.47 18.45 1.65
C ASP A 93 4.38 17.51 2.44
N VAL A 94 3.84 16.37 2.82
CA VAL A 94 4.55 15.39 3.64
C VAL A 94 4.70 14.07 2.88
N VAL A 95 5.92 13.57 2.88
CA VAL A 95 6.24 12.20 2.48
C VAL A 95 6.42 11.35 3.74
N GLY A 96 5.54 10.40 3.95
CA GLY A 96 5.64 9.41 5.02
C GLY A 96 6.15 8.07 4.49
N VAL A 97 7.00 7.40 5.26
CA VAL A 97 7.51 6.06 4.93
C VAL A 97 7.35 5.13 6.13
N THR A 98 6.85 3.93 5.84
CA THR A 98 6.81 2.83 6.81
C THR A 98 7.66 1.69 6.27
N VAL A 99 8.67 1.26 7.04
CA VAL A 99 9.53 0.13 6.68
C VAL A 99 9.33 -1.00 7.68
N THR A 100 9.14 -2.21 7.16
CA THR A 100 9.08 -3.43 7.97
C THR A 100 10.28 -4.32 7.68
N VAL A 101 10.92 -4.83 8.73
CA VAL A 101 12.03 -5.77 8.70
C VAL A 101 11.58 -7.09 9.28
N ARG A 102 11.54 -8.14 8.47
CA ARG A 102 11.09 -9.47 8.88
C ARG A 102 12.12 -10.52 8.48
N GLN A 103 12.21 -11.56 9.29
CA GLN A 103 13.01 -12.72 8.91
C GLN A 103 12.35 -13.45 7.73
N ALA A 104 13.15 -13.68 6.69
CA ALA A 104 12.80 -14.53 5.55
C ALA A 104 13.34 -15.95 5.78
N THR A 105 13.12 -16.83 4.80
CA THR A 105 13.75 -18.16 4.78
C THR A 105 15.28 -18.05 4.76
N GLU A 106 15.97 -19.06 5.28
CA GLU A 106 17.45 -19.17 5.28
C GLU A 106 18.16 -18.09 6.12
N GLY A 107 17.47 -17.48 7.09
CA GLY A 107 18.09 -16.50 7.99
C GLY A 107 18.35 -15.12 7.36
N ARG A 108 17.84 -14.86 6.16
CA ARG A 108 17.92 -13.54 5.51
C ARG A 108 16.83 -12.60 6.03
N MET A 109 17.03 -11.30 5.87
CA MET A 109 16.01 -10.31 6.21
C MET A 109 15.25 -9.83 4.98
N MET A 110 13.93 -9.90 5.03
CA MET A 110 13.03 -9.30 4.07
C MET A 110 12.63 -7.91 4.55
N ILE A 111 12.91 -6.91 3.75
CA ILE A 111 12.64 -5.50 4.04
C ILE A 111 11.60 -5.01 3.04
N ARG A 112 10.51 -4.45 3.57
CA ARG A 112 9.46 -3.81 2.77
C ARG A 112 9.32 -2.36 3.17
N ALA A 113 9.37 -1.48 2.19
CA ALA A 113 9.06 -0.06 2.33
C ALA A 113 7.69 0.25 1.72
N ASN A 114 6.90 1.06 2.41
CA ASN A 114 5.66 1.63 1.90
C ASN A 114 5.74 3.15 2.08
N ALA A 115 5.57 3.89 0.99
CA ALA A 115 5.67 5.34 0.99
C ALA A 115 4.32 5.96 0.59
N ILE A 116 3.99 7.08 1.23
CA ILE A 116 2.80 7.89 0.96
C ILE A 116 3.22 9.34 0.74
N TYR A 117 2.49 10.04 -0.11
CA TYR A 117 2.60 11.48 -0.32
C TYR A 117 1.21 12.09 -0.08
N ASN A 118 1.09 12.96 0.91
CA ASN A 118 -0.21 13.54 1.31
C ASN A 118 -1.33 12.50 1.41
N ASN A 119 -1.08 11.41 2.14
CA ASN A 119 -1.97 10.26 2.33
C ASN A 119 -2.30 9.43 1.06
N LYS A 120 -1.64 9.70 -0.07
CA LYS A 120 -1.78 8.87 -1.28
C LYS A 120 -0.59 7.93 -1.41
N PRO A 121 -0.79 6.65 -1.73
CA PRO A 121 0.31 5.73 -1.98
C PRO A 121 1.22 6.20 -3.11
N ILE A 122 2.53 6.08 -2.92
CA ILE A 122 3.51 6.28 -3.98
C ILE A 122 3.70 4.95 -4.69
N GLU A 123 3.42 4.93 -5.99
CA GLU A 123 3.49 3.74 -6.84
C GLU A 123 4.71 3.73 -7.78
N ASP A 124 5.47 4.84 -7.86
CA ASP A 124 6.65 4.95 -8.71
C ASP A 124 7.76 4.00 -8.25
N PRO A 125 8.15 3.01 -9.06
CA PRO A 125 9.22 2.06 -8.72
C PRO A 125 10.57 2.72 -8.44
N LYS A 126 10.86 3.88 -9.05
CA LYS A 126 12.13 4.60 -8.88
C LYS A 126 12.33 5.07 -7.43
N VAL A 127 11.25 5.45 -6.75
CA VAL A 127 11.29 5.86 -5.35
C VAL A 127 11.80 4.70 -4.48
N TYR A 128 11.27 3.51 -4.69
CA TYR A 128 11.69 2.31 -3.96
C TYR A 128 13.09 1.83 -4.34
N GLN A 129 13.46 1.92 -5.63
CA GLN A 129 14.81 1.62 -6.08
C GLN A 129 15.85 2.52 -5.40
N ASN A 130 15.59 3.82 -5.30
CA ASN A 130 16.46 4.76 -4.62
C ASN A 130 16.64 4.41 -3.14
N PHE A 131 15.54 4.14 -2.44
CA PHE A 131 15.58 3.69 -1.05
C PHE A 131 16.43 2.42 -0.89
N PHE A 132 16.19 1.38 -1.69
CA PHE A 132 16.91 0.12 -1.57
C PHE A 132 18.38 0.21 -1.95
N THR A 133 18.73 1.08 -2.90
CA THR A 133 20.15 1.35 -3.25
C THR A 133 20.86 2.03 -2.09
N THR A 134 20.21 3.00 -1.44
CA THR A 134 20.78 3.67 -0.26
C THR A 134 20.90 2.69 0.91
N LEU A 135 19.90 1.84 1.12
CA LEU A 135 19.93 0.81 2.15
C LEU A 135 21.06 -0.21 1.94
N GLU A 136 21.30 -0.66 0.71
CA GLU A 136 22.43 -1.52 0.37
C GLU A 136 23.76 -0.90 0.83
N ARG A 137 24.00 0.36 0.49
CA ARG A 137 25.20 1.08 0.91
C ARG A 137 25.34 1.11 2.43
N SER A 138 24.27 1.47 3.14
CA SER A 138 24.28 1.53 4.61
C SER A 138 24.57 0.16 5.24
N LEU A 139 24.06 -0.93 4.69
CA LEU A 139 24.32 -2.29 5.18
C LEU A 139 25.75 -2.77 4.88
N PHE A 140 26.36 -2.35 3.77
CA PHE A 140 27.75 -2.69 3.45
C PHE A 140 28.74 -1.98 4.37
N ILE A 141 28.54 -0.70 4.67
CA ILE A 141 29.40 0.08 5.58
C ILE A 141 29.37 -0.50 7.00
N THR A 142 28.26 -1.08 7.41
CA THR A 142 28.10 -1.59 8.78
C THR A 142 28.69 -3.01 8.97
N LYS A 143 29.15 -3.68 7.89
CA LYS A 143 29.77 -5.02 7.92
C LYS A 143 31.30 -4.98 8.20
N GLU A 144 31.94 -3.81 8.16
CA GLU A 144 33.34 -3.58 8.56
C GLU A 144 33.44 -3.25 10.06
#